data_05bcc66562e4a20f47e3ae9b47512f4b
#
_entry.id   05bcc66562e4a20f47e3ae9b47512f4b
#
_cell.length_a   1.000
_cell.length_b   1.000
_cell.length_c   1.000
_cell.angle_alpha   90.00
_cell.angle_beta   90.00
_cell.angle_gamma   90.00
#
_symmetry.space_group_name_H-M   'P 1'
#
loop_
_entity.id
_entity.type
_entity.pdbx_description
1 polymer ?
#
loop_
_entity_poly.entity_id
_entity_poly.type
_entity_poly.pdbx_seq_one_letter_code
_entity_poly.pdbx_strand_id
1 'polypeptide(L)'
;MYLKPEIFGIPDGATAIKISFLSVAVWWAVFTIPLILFVPEPKNYETIDFNNAIRMGWVQLVQTFKEIRNMKVVGTFLLAYWFYIDGVDTIIRMAVDYGMSLNFPGESLIIALLIVQFVAFPAALIYGWLASKIGAKTGIMVGITAYSFITLLGYFMTEAWHFYVLAILIGLFMGGIQALSRSLYTRIIPPDKSAEFFGFYNMLGKFAAIIGPALMGTIALVTGSARLSILSILLLFILGGFFLNKVDIKEGKRLAAKGL
;
A
#
# COMPACT_ATOMS: atom_id res chain seq x y z
N MET A 1 1.11 9.28 25.07
CA MET A 1 2.45 9.56 25.61
C MET A 1 3.07 10.83 25.00
N TYR A 2 3.33 10.89 23.69
CA TYR A 2 4.03 12.02 23.06
C TYR A 2 3.37 13.39 23.25
N LEU A 3 2.05 13.51 23.04
CA LEU A 3 1.32 14.78 23.13
C LEU A 3 1.18 15.32 24.55
N LYS A 4 1.16 14.45 25.56
CA LYS A 4 1.07 14.80 26.98
C LYS A 4 1.91 13.82 27.79
N PRO A 5 3.26 13.95 27.77
CA PRO A 5 4.15 13.03 28.47
C PRO A 5 3.97 13.10 29.98
N GLU A 6 3.62 14.26 30.51
CA GLU A 6 3.44 14.55 31.94
C GLU A 6 2.37 13.63 32.60
N ILE A 7 1.29 13.28 31.86
CA ILE A 7 0.23 12.39 32.36
C ILE A 7 0.78 10.99 32.68
N PHE A 8 1.86 10.60 32.00
CA PHE A 8 2.52 9.30 32.16
C PHE A 8 3.78 9.37 33.01
N GLY A 9 4.04 10.51 33.68
CA GLY A 9 5.25 10.72 34.48
C GLY A 9 6.53 10.78 33.67
N ILE A 10 6.44 11.10 32.37
CA ILE A 10 7.58 11.18 31.44
C ILE A 10 8.03 12.64 31.36
N PRO A 11 9.34 12.94 31.53
CA PRO A 11 9.83 14.31 31.68
C PRO A 11 9.69 15.16 30.40
N ASP A 12 9.76 14.54 29.23
CA ASP A 12 9.73 15.25 27.94
C ASP A 12 9.26 14.37 26.77
N GLY A 13 8.89 14.99 25.65
CA GLY A 13 8.43 14.30 24.44
C GLY A 13 9.49 13.41 23.78
N ALA A 14 10.77 13.77 23.87
CA ALA A 14 11.86 12.97 23.30
C ALA A 14 12.03 11.65 24.05
N THR A 15 11.92 11.68 25.37
CA THR A 15 11.89 10.47 26.22
C THR A 15 10.65 9.63 25.96
N ALA A 16 9.48 10.25 25.74
CA ALA A 16 8.27 9.54 25.36
C ALA A 16 8.43 8.78 24.03
N ILE A 17 9.09 9.36 23.03
CA ILE A 17 9.41 8.71 21.77
C ILE A 17 10.32 7.50 21.99
N LYS A 18 11.39 7.62 22.75
CA LYS A 18 12.32 6.52 23.07
C LYS A 18 11.59 5.35 23.74
N ILE A 19 10.74 5.64 24.73
CA ILE A 19 9.93 4.62 25.43
C ILE A 19 8.96 3.95 24.45
N SER A 20 8.35 4.70 23.54
CA SER A 20 7.46 4.14 22.52
C SER A 20 8.19 3.17 21.59
N PHE A 21 9.39 3.51 21.12
CA PHE A 21 10.21 2.58 20.32
C PHE A 21 10.60 1.33 21.10
N LEU A 22 10.98 1.49 22.36
CA LEU A 22 11.31 0.34 23.22
C LEU A 22 10.09 -0.57 23.42
N SER A 23 8.91 -0.02 23.66
CA SER A 23 7.67 -0.79 23.81
C SER A 23 7.33 -1.58 22.55
N VAL A 24 7.54 -1.01 21.36
CA VAL A 24 7.37 -1.69 20.07
C VAL A 24 8.37 -2.83 19.93
N ALA A 25 9.65 -2.62 20.29
CA ALA A 25 10.67 -3.67 20.24
C ALA A 25 10.32 -4.86 21.15
N VAL A 26 9.88 -4.59 22.40
CA VAL A 26 9.41 -5.62 23.32
C VAL A 26 8.19 -6.35 22.78
N TRP A 27 7.22 -5.61 22.23
CA TRP A 27 6.04 -6.20 21.60
C TRP A 27 6.41 -7.17 20.48
N TRP A 28 7.27 -6.74 19.54
CA TRP A 28 7.75 -7.60 18.47
C TRP A 28 8.46 -8.84 18.99
N ALA A 29 9.36 -8.70 19.98
CA ALA A 29 10.08 -9.81 20.58
C ALA A 29 9.09 -10.83 21.17
N VAL A 30 8.12 -10.40 21.99
CA VAL A 30 7.14 -11.29 22.63
C VAL A 30 6.30 -12.03 21.59
N PHE A 31 5.79 -11.35 20.55
CA PHE A 31 4.96 -11.99 19.54
C PHE A 31 5.74 -12.81 18.49
N THR A 32 7.06 -12.68 18.45
CA THR A 32 7.92 -13.55 17.63
C THR A 32 8.13 -14.92 18.29
N ILE A 33 8.09 -15.00 19.62
CA ILE A 33 8.29 -16.26 20.35
C ILE A 33 7.33 -17.38 19.88
N PRO A 34 6.00 -17.18 19.80
CA PRO A 34 5.10 -18.21 19.30
C PRO A 34 5.41 -18.65 17.87
N LEU A 35 5.85 -17.74 17.00
CA LEU A 35 6.25 -18.07 15.63
C LEU A 35 7.42 -19.05 15.62
N ILE A 36 8.46 -18.78 16.42
CA ILE A 36 9.65 -19.63 16.49
C ILE A 36 9.31 -21.01 17.12
N LEU A 37 8.42 -21.03 18.12
CA LEU A 37 8.12 -22.27 18.86
C LEU A 37 7.11 -23.18 18.14
N PHE A 38 6.14 -22.61 17.41
CA PHE A 38 4.99 -23.38 16.89
C PHE A 38 4.96 -23.52 15.37
N VAL A 39 5.77 -22.77 14.63
CA VAL A 39 5.82 -22.87 13.16
C VAL A 39 7.06 -23.65 12.74
N PRO A 40 6.92 -24.95 12.38
CA PRO A 40 8.04 -25.74 11.89
C PRO A 40 8.45 -25.24 10.50
N GLU A 41 9.75 -25.03 10.30
CA GLU A 41 10.27 -24.77 8.94
C GLU A 41 10.29 -26.06 8.12
N PRO A 42 9.89 -26.01 6.84
CA PRO A 42 10.02 -27.16 5.95
C PRO A 42 11.49 -27.54 5.79
N LYS A 43 11.83 -28.80 6.08
CA LYS A 43 13.21 -29.33 6.10
C LYS A 43 13.80 -29.59 4.67
N ASN A 44 13.51 -28.77 3.71
CA ASN A 44 14.15 -28.87 2.38
C ASN A 44 15.34 -27.90 2.32
N TYR A 45 16.41 -28.25 3.01
CA TYR A 45 17.68 -27.51 2.91
C TYR A 45 18.61 -28.22 1.91
N GLU A 46 18.55 -27.85 0.67
CA GLU A 46 19.80 -27.80 -0.09
C GLU A 46 20.60 -26.63 0.51
N THR A 47 21.79 -26.91 1.01
CA THR A 47 22.74 -25.88 1.47
C THR A 47 23.21 -25.10 0.26
N ILE A 48 22.46 -24.07 -0.09
CA ILE A 48 22.80 -23.21 -1.23
C ILE A 48 23.81 -22.19 -0.68
N ASP A 49 24.99 -22.15 -1.29
CA ASP A 49 25.98 -21.11 -1.06
C ASP A 49 25.36 -19.73 -1.32
N PHE A 50 25.69 -18.73 -0.48
CA PHE A 50 25.09 -17.39 -0.53
C PHE A 50 25.19 -16.74 -1.92
N ASN A 51 26.35 -16.87 -2.61
CA ASN A 51 26.52 -16.35 -3.95
C ASN A 51 25.62 -17.03 -4.98
N ASN A 52 25.44 -18.35 -4.83
CA ASN A 52 24.53 -19.12 -5.67
C ASN A 52 23.07 -18.76 -5.39
N ALA A 53 22.68 -18.49 -4.12
CA ALA A 53 21.35 -18.05 -3.77
C ALA A 53 20.99 -16.70 -4.44
N ILE A 54 21.90 -15.72 -4.44
CA ILE A 54 21.69 -14.43 -5.11
C ILE A 54 21.55 -14.64 -6.63
N ARG A 55 22.44 -15.44 -7.22
CA ARG A 55 22.41 -15.70 -8.66
C ARG A 55 21.13 -16.42 -9.07
N MET A 56 20.71 -17.43 -8.32
CA MET A 56 19.47 -18.17 -8.57
C MET A 56 18.25 -17.25 -8.43
N GLY A 57 18.19 -16.42 -7.36
CA GLY A 57 17.11 -15.45 -7.17
C GLY A 57 17.02 -14.44 -8.31
N TRP A 58 18.17 -13.96 -8.84
CA TRP A 58 18.18 -13.06 -9.99
C TRP A 58 17.68 -13.74 -11.27
N VAL A 59 18.15 -14.97 -11.54
CA VAL A 59 17.69 -15.76 -12.70
C VAL A 59 16.20 -16.03 -12.61
N GLN A 60 15.69 -16.40 -11.44
CA GLN A 60 14.27 -16.65 -11.20
C GLN A 60 13.44 -15.38 -11.41
N LEU A 61 13.91 -14.24 -10.92
CA LEU A 61 13.22 -12.95 -11.11
C LEU A 61 13.11 -12.59 -12.60
N VAL A 62 14.20 -12.75 -13.37
CA VAL A 62 14.21 -12.51 -14.82
C VAL A 62 13.27 -13.50 -15.55
N GLN A 63 13.24 -14.74 -15.12
CA GLN A 63 12.35 -15.76 -15.70
C GLN A 63 10.89 -15.42 -15.41
N THR A 64 10.53 -15.10 -14.17
CA THR A 64 9.18 -14.68 -13.78
C THR A 64 8.74 -13.42 -14.55
N PHE A 65 9.64 -12.47 -14.78
CA PHE A 65 9.34 -11.30 -15.61
C PHE A 65 9.01 -11.68 -17.05
N LYS A 66 9.77 -12.61 -17.67
CA LYS A 66 9.50 -13.11 -19.01
C LYS A 66 8.15 -13.84 -19.09
N GLU A 67 7.82 -14.65 -18.09
CA GLU A 67 6.54 -15.35 -18.00
C GLU A 67 5.38 -14.35 -17.89
N ILE A 68 5.48 -13.35 -16.98
CA ILE A 68 4.49 -12.29 -16.83
C ILE A 68 4.28 -11.52 -18.14
N ARG A 69 5.35 -11.24 -18.88
CA ARG A 69 5.26 -10.57 -20.19
C ARG A 69 4.42 -11.36 -21.20
N ASN A 70 4.46 -12.68 -21.13
CA ASN A 70 3.66 -13.56 -22.00
C ASN A 70 2.21 -13.68 -21.50
N MET A 71 1.97 -13.47 -20.21
CA MET A 71 0.66 -13.52 -19.59
C MET A 71 -0.01 -12.13 -19.63
N LYS A 72 -0.60 -11.75 -20.75
CA LYS A 72 -1.15 -10.39 -20.98
C LYS A 72 -2.08 -9.91 -19.86
N VAL A 73 -2.94 -10.79 -19.32
CA VAL A 73 -3.88 -10.43 -18.24
C VAL A 73 -3.14 -10.07 -16.96
N VAL A 74 -2.16 -10.90 -16.57
CA VAL A 74 -1.32 -10.68 -15.38
C VAL A 74 -0.48 -9.41 -15.52
N GLY A 75 0.19 -9.24 -16.66
CA GLY A 75 1.00 -8.06 -16.95
C GLY A 75 0.17 -6.76 -16.94
N THR A 76 -1.03 -6.77 -17.54
CA THR A 76 -1.94 -5.62 -17.52
C THR A 76 -2.42 -5.30 -16.11
N PHE A 77 -2.73 -6.33 -15.30
CA PHE A 77 -3.09 -6.13 -13.90
C PHE A 77 -1.93 -5.55 -13.07
N LEU A 78 -0.72 -6.08 -13.24
CA LEU A 78 0.45 -5.58 -12.51
C LEU A 78 0.79 -4.12 -12.89
N LEU A 79 0.61 -3.76 -14.16
CA LEU A 79 0.77 -2.37 -14.60
C LEU A 79 -0.30 -1.45 -13.97
N ALA A 80 -1.56 -1.90 -13.95
CA ALA A 80 -2.63 -1.19 -13.26
C ALA A 80 -2.31 -1.03 -11.77
N TYR A 81 -1.92 -2.14 -11.12
CA TYR A 81 -1.54 -2.19 -9.72
C TYR A 81 -0.42 -1.20 -9.41
N TRP A 82 0.63 -1.19 -10.20
CA TRP A 82 1.75 -0.29 -10.01
C TRP A 82 1.30 1.18 -9.95
N PHE A 83 0.49 1.61 -10.92
CA PHE A 83 0.03 3.00 -10.94
C PHE A 83 -0.87 3.35 -9.76
N TYR A 84 -1.95 2.59 -9.52
CA TYR A 84 -2.88 3.01 -8.46
C TYR A 84 -2.32 2.79 -7.06
N ILE A 85 -1.46 1.79 -6.82
CA ILE A 85 -0.87 1.59 -5.50
C ILE A 85 0.19 2.66 -5.19
N ASP A 86 0.93 3.12 -6.21
CA ASP A 86 1.84 4.26 -6.06
C ASP A 86 1.06 5.52 -5.63
N GLY A 87 -0.09 5.79 -6.26
CA GLY A 87 -0.96 6.89 -5.83
C GLY A 87 -1.44 6.73 -4.40
N VAL A 88 -1.90 5.54 -4.01
CA VAL A 88 -2.36 5.23 -2.64
C VAL A 88 -1.23 5.41 -1.63
N ASP A 89 -0.08 4.78 -1.87
CA ASP A 89 1.09 4.85 -0.98
C ASP A 89 1.63 6.27 -0.88
N THR A 90 1.61 7.03 -1.96
CA THR A 90 2.02 8.44 -1.97
C THR A 90 1.13 9.28 -1.08
N ILE A 91 -0.20 9.16 -1.19
CA ILE A 91 -1.12 9.88 -0.31
C ILE A 91 -0.84 9.55 1.17
N ILE A 92 -0.66 8.27 1.50
CA ILE A 92 -0.41 7.84 2.88
C ILE A 92 0.92 8.41 3.41
N ARG A 93 1.98 8.35 2.63
CA ARG A 93 3.33 8.78 3.05
C ARG A 93 3.49 10.28 3.08
N MET A 94 2.94 10.97 2.08
CA MET A 94 3.11 12.42 1.92
C MET A 94 2.02 13.23 2.62
N ALA A 95 1.01 12.59 3.25
CA ALA A 95 -0.08 13.29 3.90
C ALA A 95 0.39 14.27 4.98
N VAL A 96 1.34 13.86 5.83
CA VAL A 96 1.86 14.70 6.90
C VAL A 96 2.66 15.86 6.33
N ASP A 97 3.58 15.61 5.39
CA ASP A 97 4.39 16.64 4.75
C ASP A 97 3.50 17.65 4.01
N TYR A 98 2.45 17.16 3.34
CA TYR A 98 1.48 18.02 2.68
C TYR A 98 0.70 18.89 3.70
N GLY A 99 0.24 18.32 4.80
CA GLY A 99 -0.42 19.06 5.87
C GLY A 99 0.49 20.11 6.50
N MET A 100 1.77 19.79 6.71
CA MET A 100 2.78 20.74 7.19
C MET A 100 3.01 21.88 6.19
N SER A 101 3.05 21.59 4.89
CA SER A 101 3.20 22.60 3.84
C SER A 101 2.02 23.59 3.75
N LEU A 102 0.85 23.19 4.30
CA LEU A 102 -0.33 24.04 4.45
C LEU A 102 -0.38 24.75 5.82
N ASN A 103 0.70 24.67 6.63
CA ASN A 103 0.83 25.25 7.96
C ASN A 103 -0.19 24.69 8.99
N PHE A 104 -0.62 23.43 8.84
CA PHE A 104 -1.46 22.80 9.86
C PHE A 104 -0.64 22.44 11.11
N PRO A 105 -1.23 22.56 12.32
CA PRO A 105 -0.56 22.20 13.56
C PRO A 105 -0.14 20.72 13.55
N GLY A 106 1.10 20.43 13.95
CA GLY A 106 1.63 19.05 14.01
C GLY A 106 0.80 18.11 14.87
N GLU A 107 0.18 18.62 15.94
CA GLU A 107 -0.75 17.86 16.77
C GLU A 107 -1.95 17.35 15.98
N SER A 108 -2.55 18.19 15.12
CA SER A 108 -3.66 17.80 14.24
C SER A 108 -3.26 16.71 13.27
N LEU A 109 -2.04 16.75 12.75
CA LEU A 109 -1.54 15.72 11.82
C LEU A 109 -1.36 14.38 12.52
N ILE A 110 -0.86 14.36 13.76
CA ILE A 110 -0.74 13.13 14.57
C ILE A 110 -2.13 12.54 14.89
N ILE A 111 -3.08 13.37 15.27
CA ILE A 111 -4.46 12.95 15.54
C ILE A 111 -5.06 12.32 14.26
N ALA A 112 -4.85 12.92 13.10
CA ALA A 112 -5.34 12.38 11.84
C ALA A 112 -4.73 11.00 11.53
N LEU A 113 -3.43 10.79 11.77
CA LEU A 113 -2.79 9.47 11.62
C LEU A 113 -3.45 8.41 12.51
N LEU A 114 -3.79 8.76 13.76
CA LEU A 114 -4.52 7.85 14.65
C LEU A 114 -5.92 7.55 14.12
N ILE A 115 -6.65 8.55 13.64
CA ILE A 115 -7.98 8.38 13.02
C ILE A 115 -7.90 7.37 11.87
N VAL A 116 -6.92 7.50 10.96
CA VAL A 116 -6.72 6.54 9.85
C VAL A 116 -6.63 5.12 10.39
N GLN A 117 -5.81 4.86 11.41
CA GLN A 117 -5.57 3.53 11.95
C GLN A 117 -6.82 2.92 12.58
N PHE A 118 -7.54 3.71 13.39
CA PHE A 118 -8.78 3.25 14.04
C PHE A 118 -9.90 2.99 13.04
N VAL A 119 -10.01 3.79 11.98
CA VAL A 119 -11.03 3.61 10.94
C VAL A 119 -10.65 2.47 9.99
N ALA A 120 -9.38 2.30 9.66
CA ALA A 120 -8.94 1.31 8.68
C ALA A 120 -9.24 -0.14 9.09
N PHE A 121 -9.16 -0.46 10.39
CA PHE A 121 -9.41 -1.82 10.85
C PHE A 121 -10.85 -2.29 10.61
N PRO A 122 -11.91 -1.64 11.15
CA PRO A 122 -13.28 -2.07 10.87
C PRO A 122 -13.65 -1.89 9.40
N ALA A 123 -13.15 -0.85 8.74
CA ALA A 123 -13.41 -0.61 7.33
C ALA A 123 -12.89 -1.75 6.43
N ALA A 124 -11.71 -2.30 6.73
CA ALA A 124 -11.16 -3.41 5.96
C ALA A 124 -12.08 -4.66 5.99
N LEU A 125 -12.71 -4.95 7.13
CA LEU A 125 -13.67 -6.05 7.26
C LEU A 125 -14.94 -5.82 6.42
N ILE A 126 -15.50 -4.60 6.53
CA ILE A 126 -16.71 -4.20 5.77
C ILE A 126 -16.40 -4.23 4.28
N TYR A 127 -15.25 -3.72 3.88
CA TYR A 127 -14.83 -3.66 2.48
C TYR A 127 -14.64 -5.06 1.89
N GLY A 128 -14.03 -5.98 2.65
CA GLY A 128 -13.90 -7.38 2.26
C GLY A 128 -15.25 -8.07 2.04
N TRP A 129 -16.20 -7.83 2.95
CA TRP A 129 -17.57 -8.34 2.81
C TRP A 129 -18.29 -7.74 1.59
N LEU A 130 -18.19 -6.42 1.37
CA LEU A 130 -18.78 -5.77 0.20
C LEU A 130 -18.20 -6.32 -1.10
N ALA A 131 -16.89 -6.49 -1.16
CA ALA A 131 -16.20 -7.03 -2.34
C ALA A 131 -16.56 -8.48 -2.66
N SER A 132 -16.97 -9.28 -1.66
CA SER A 132 -17.47 -10.63 -1.91
C SER A 132 -18.77 -10.63 -2.72
N LYS A 133 -19.55 -9.55 -2.63
CA LYS A 133 -20.81 -9.34 -3.38
C LYS A 133 -20.61 -8.71 -4.75
N ILE A 134 -19.78 -7.65 -4.82
CA ILE A 134 -19.61 -6.86 -6.07
C ILE A 134 -18.43 -7.33 -6.93
N GLY A 135 -17.58 -8.20 -6.39
CA GLY A 135 -16.37 -8.70 -7.05
C GLY A 135 -15.13 -7.82 -6.80
N ALA A 136 -13.96 -8.47 -6.80
CA ALA A 136 -12.70 -7.81 -6.44
C ALA A 136 -12.32 -6.67 -7.40
N LYS A 137 -12.48 -6.82 -8.72
CA LYS A 137 -12.18 -5.77 -9.70
C LYS A 137 -13.01 -4.51 -9.47
N THR A 138 -14.32 -4.69 -9.27
CA THR A 138 -15.24 -3.58 -8.99
C THR A 138 -14.87 -2.91 -7.68
N GLY A 139 -14.56 -3.68 -6.64
CA GLY A 139 -14.10 -3.14 -5.37
C GLY A 139 -12.83 -2.31 -5.51
N ILE A 140 -11.81 -2.78 -6.24
CA ILE A 140 -10.60 -2.00 -6.51
C ILE A 140 -10.93 -0.71 -7.27
N MET A 141 -11.82 -0.79 -8.27
CA MET A 141 -12.23 0.40 -9.03
C MET A 141 -12.93 1.45 -8.14
N VAL A 142 -13.80 1.01 -7.23
CA VAL A 142 -14.41 1.89 -6.20
C VAL A 142 -13.32 2.54 -5.35
N GLY A 143 -12.30 1.78 -4.91
CA GLY A 143 -11.16 2.30 -4.18
C GLY A 143 -10.40 3.38 -4.97
N ILE A 144 -10.07 3.12 -6.23
CA ILE A 144 -9.38 4.09 -7.11
C ILE A 144 -10.21 5.38 -7.26
N THR A 145 -11.51 5.25 -7.48
CA THR A 145 -12.41 6.41 -7.60
C THR A 145 -12.46 7.20 -6.29
N ALA A 146 -12.55 6.50 -5.15
CA ALA A 146 -12.53 7.14 -3.84
C ALA A 146 -11.21 7.90 -3.58
N TYR A 147 -10.06 7.30 -3.89
CA TYR A 147 -8.77 7.96 -3.75
C TYR A 147 -8.60 9.15 -4.72
N SER A 148 -9.14 9.07 -5.93
CA SER A 148 -9.19 10.21 -6.84
C SER A 148 -9.99 11.36 -6.24
N PHE A 149 -11.13 11.07 -5.63
CA PHE A 149 -11.96 12.06 -4.94
C PHE A 149 -11.26 12.63 -3.68
N ILE A 150 -10.59 11.78 -2.89
CA ILE A 150 -9.77 12.20 -1.74
C ILE A 150 -8.68 13.18 -2.20
N THR A 151 -8.02 12.90 -3.32
CA THR A 151 -7.00 13.77 -3.91
C THR A 151 -7.56 15.14 -4.29
N LEU A 152 -8.75 15.16 -4.90
CA LEU A 152 -9.45 16.41 -5.23
C LEU A 152 -9.84 17.19 -3.98
N LEU A 153 -10.38 16.52 -2.96
CA LEU A 153 -10.70 17.19 -1.69
C LEU A 153 -9.43 17.75 -1.02
N GLY A 154 -8.31 17.02 -1.10
CA GLY A 154 -7.02 17.48 -0.59
C GLY A 154 -6.57 18.80 -1.20
N TYR A 155 -6.83 19.03 -2.48
CA TYR A 155 -6.53 20.30 -3.15
C TYR A 155 -7.29 21.49 -2.54
N PHE A 156 -8.56 21.30 -2.18
CA PHE A 156 -9.42 22.35 -1.62
C PHE A 156 -9.29 22.55 -0.12
N MET A 157 -8.42 21.80 0.51
CA MET A 157 -8.25 21.83 1.97
C MET A 157 -7.67 23.17 2.44
N THR A 158 -8.33 23.79 3.44
CA THR A 158 -7.94 25.09 4.00
C THR A 158 -7.80 25.08 5.51
N GLU A 159 -8.46 24.14 6.19
CA GLU A 159 -8.50 24.06 7.64
C GLU A 159 -8.14 22.65 8.15
N ALA A 160 -7.63 22.55 9.37
CA ALA A 160 -7.18 21.29 9.95
C ALA A 160 -8.30 20.23 10.07
N TRP A 161 -9.56 20.63 10.25
CA TRP A 161 -10.66 19.69 10.32
C TRP A 161 -10.95 18.99 8.97
N HIS A 162 -10.68 19.65 7.84
CA HIS A 162 -10.72 19.00 6.52
C HIS A 162 -9.75 17.83 6.47
N PHE A 163 -8.60 17.96 7.11
CA PHE A 163 -7.59 16.90 7.18
C PHE A 163 -8.11 15.68 7.96
N TYR A 164 -8.93 15.87 9.01
CA TYR A 164 -9.57 14.76 9.71
C TYR A 164 -10.61 14.05 8.86
N VAL A 165 -11.38 14.77 8.04
CA VAL A 165 -12.31 14.17 7.08
C VAL A 165 -11.55 13.32 6.06
N LEU A 166 -10.45 13.83 5.51
CA LEU A 166 -9.61 13.06 4.60
C LEU A 166 -9.02 11.83 5.27
N ALA A 167 -8.58 11.93 6.52
CA ALA A 167 -8.07 10.81 7.30
C ALA A 167 -9.11 9.68 7.45
N ILE A 168 -10.36 10.02 7.71
CA ILE A 168 -11.48 9.06 7.77
C ILE A 168 -11.66 8.38 6.39
N LEU A 169 -11.72 9.17 5.33
CA LEU A 169 -11.90 8.64 3.96
C LEU A 169 -10.73 7.73 3.56
N ILE A 170 -9.49 8.12 3.83
CA ILE A 170 -8.32 7.28 3.59
C ILE A 170 -8.45 5.96 4.35
N GLY A 171 -8.78 6.00 5.64
CA GLY A 171 -8.96 4.82 6.48
C GLY A 171 -10.01 3.86 5.92
N LEU A 172 -11.14 4.38 5.40
CA LEU A 172 -12.22 3.56 4.85
C LEU A 172 -11.79 2.70 3.65
N PHE A 173 -10.86 3.18 2.82
CA PHE A 173 -10.49 2.50 1.57
C PHE A 173 -9.10 1.85 1.60
N MET A 174 -8.21 2.26 2.51
CA MET A 174 -6.80 1.87 2.53
C MET A 174 -6.60 0.34 2.62
N GLY A 175 -7.20 -0.31 3.60
CA GLY A 175 -7.06 -1.76 3.80
C GLY A 175 -7.75 -2.56 2.71
N GLY A 176 -8.92 -2.10 2.26
CA GLY A 176 -9.75 -2.77 1.27
C GLY A 176 -9.08 -2.87 -0.10
N ILE A 177 -8.56 -1.77 -0.64
CA ILE A 177 -7.93 -1.76 -1.97
C ILE A 177 -6.70 -2.69 -2.01
N GLN A 178 -5.89 -2.72 -0.94
CA GLN A 178 -4.71 -3.58 -0.86
C GLN A 178 -5.09 -5.06 -0.76
N ALA A 179 -6.06 -5.41 0.10
CA ALA A 179 -6.53 -6.77 0.29
C ALA A 179 -7.16 -7.33 -0.99
N LEU A 180 -8.00 -6.54 -1.68
CA LEU A 180 -8.64 -6.93 -2.92
C LEU A 180 -7.65 -7.09 -4.07
N SER A 181 -6.63 -6.26 -4.14
CA SER A 181 -5.57 -6.38 -5.14
C SER A 181 -4.85 -7.72 -5.01
N ARG A 182 -4.50 -8.13 -3.80
CA ARG A 182 -3.91 -9.45 -3.53
C ARG A 182 -4.86 -10.58 -3.87
N SER A 183 -6.13 -10.47 -3.46
CA SER A 183 -7.16 -11.47 -3.75
C SER A 183 -7.43 -11.63 -5.25
N LEU A 184 -7.43 -10.53 -6.00
CA LEU A 184 -7.58 -10.60 -7.46
C LEU A 184 -6.37 -11.23 -8.13
N TYR A 185 -5.17 -10.85 -7.69
CA TYR A 185 -3.91 -11.37 -8.20
C TYR A 185 -3.81 -12.89 -8.03
N THR A 186 -4.11 -13.41 -6.83
CA THR A 186 -4.13 -14.86 -6.55
C THR A 186 -5.01 -15.65 -7.52
N ARG A 187 -6.08 -15.04 -8.04
CA ARG A 187 -7.05 -15.71 -8.92
C ARG A 187 -6.63 -15.78 -10.38
N ILE A 188 -5.61 -15.02 -10.78
CA ILE A 188 -5.17 -14.89 -12.19
C ILE A 188 -3.75 -15.39 -12.41
N ILE A 189 -3.05 -15.84 -11.36
CA ILE A 189 -1.70 -16.43 -11.44
C ILE A 189 -1.76 -17.95 -11.32
N PRO A 190 -0.77 -18.69 -11.86
CA PRO A 190 -0.64 -20.14 -11.69
C PRO A 190 -0.44 -20.49 -10.20
N PRO A 191 -1.23 -21.45 -9.65
CA PRO A 191 -1.14 -21.82 -8.23
C PRO A 191 0.21 -22.41 -7.81
N ASP A 192 0.84 -23.18 -8.70
CA ASP A 192 2.13 -23.84 -8.51
C ASP A 192 3.32 -22.86 -8.44
N LYS A 193 3.18 -21.64 -9.01
CA LYS A 193 4.19 -20.59 -9.01
C LYS A 193 3.82 -19.39 -8.13
N SER A 194 2.87 -19.54 -7.24
CA SER A 194 2.33 -18.43 -6.43
C SER A 194 3.42 -17.66 -5.67
N ALA A 195 4.41 -18.36 -5.09
CA ALA A 195 5.48 -17.74 -4.32
C ALA A 195 6.33 -16.77 -5.17
N GLU A 196 6.70 -17.18 -6.39
CA GLU A 196 7.48 -16.38 -7.33
C GLU A 196 6.72 -15.14 -7.80
N PHE A 197 5.46 -15.35 -8.19
CA PHE A 197 4.60 -14.27 -8.66
C PHE A 197 4.30 -13.26 -7.55
N PHE A 198 4.07 -13.71 -6.30
CA PHE A 198 3.91 -12.81 -5.16
C PHE A 198 5.21 -12.10 -4.79
N GLY A 199 6.37 -12.74 -4.95
CA GLY A 199 7.68 -12.09 -4.83
C GLY A 199 7.78 -10.89 -5.79
N PHE A 200 7.41 -11.09 -7.06
CA PHE A 200 7.40 -10.04 -8.07
C PHE A 200 6.36 -8.93 -7.76
N TYR A 201 5.15 -9.31 -7.35
CA TYR A 201 4.10 -8.39 -6.92
C TYR A 201 4.55 -7.49 -5.77
N ASN A 202 5.17 -8.07 -4.73
CA ASN A 202 5.67 -7.33 -3.58
C ASN A 202 6.82 -6.39 -3.96
N MET A 203 7.70 -6.84 -4.86
CA MET A 203 8.78 -6.02 -5.42
C MET A 203 8.20 -4.79 -6.14
N LEU A 204 7.23 -4.99 -7.05
CA LEU A 204 6.56 -3.89 -7.75
C LEU A 204 5.91 -2.91 -6.76
N GLY A 205 5.23 -3.41 -5.73
CA GLY A 205 4.64 -2.56 -4.70
C GLY A 205 5.67 -1.70 -3.94
N LYS A 206 6.91 -2.18 -3.78
CA LYS A 206 8.00 -1.38 -3.19
C LYS A 206 8.52 -0.30 -4.14
N PHE A 207 8.66 -0.62 -5.42
CA PHE A 207 9.07 0.35 -6.44
C PHE A 207 7.96 1.35 -6.77
N ALA A 208 6.71 1.00 -6.58
CA ALA A 208 5.57 1.90 -6.74
C ALA A 208 5.65 3.14 -5.84
N ALA A 209 6.29 3.06 -4.68
CA ALA A 209 6.41 4.20 -3.75
C ALA A 209 7.44 5.27 -4.19
N ILE A 210 7.85 5.31 -5.45
CA ILE A 210 8.89 6.22 -5.96
C ILE A 210 8.29 7.28 -6.89
N ILE A 211 7.42 6.89 -7.80
CA ILE A 211 6.93 7.79 -8.87
C ILE A 211 6.05 8.89 -8.29
N GLY A 212 5.14 8.56 -7.39
CA GLY A 212 4.22 9.52 -6.80
C GLY A 212 4.92 10.64 -6.02
N PRO A 213 5.81 10.34 -5.04
CA PRO A 213 6.57 11.37 -4.35
C PRO A 213 7.47 12.18 -5.30
N ALA A 214 8.07 11.55 -6.32
CA ALA A 214 8.86 12.25 -7.32
C ALA A 214 8.01 13.22 -8.15
N LEU A 215 6.80 12.81 -8.57
CA LEU A 215 5.84 13.69 -9.25
C LEU A 215 5.43 14.87 -8.37
N MET A 216 5.04 14.61 -7.11
CA MET A 216 4.68 15.66 -6.16
C MET A 216 5.83 16.66 -5.97
N GLY A 217 7.04 16.15 -5.70
CA GLY A 217 8.21 16.99 -5.50
C GLY A 217 8.54 17.84 -6.73
N THR A 218 8.52 17.25 -7.92
CA THR A 218 8.79 17.96 -9.17
C THR A 218 7.75 19.05 -9.44
N ILE A 219 6.48 18.75 -9.29
CA ILE A 219 5.40 19.73 -9.50
C ILE A 219 5.47 20.84 -8.44
N ALA A 220 5.74 20.51 -7.19
CA ALA A 220 5.93 21.51 -6.13
C ALA A 220 7.10 22.47 -6.44
N LEU A 221 8.23 21.94 -6.92
CA LEU A 221 9.40 22.74 -7.28
C LEU A 221 9.13 23.66 -8.49
N VAL A 222 8.47 23.12 -9.53
CA VAL A 222 8.22 23.89 -10.77
C VAL A 222 7.13 24.95 -10.57
N THR A 223 6.08 24.64 -9.80
CA THR A 223 4.92 25.52 -9.64
C THR A 223 4.94 26.37 -8.39
N GLY A 224 5.82 26.05 -7.42
CA GLY A 224 5.83 26.68 -6.10
C GLY A 224 4.57 26.36 -5.26
N SER A 225 3.75 25.41 -5.69
CA SER A 225 2.44 25.13 -5.09
C SER A 225 2.33 23.70 -4.60
N ALA A 226 2.24 23.51 -3.27
CA ALA A 226 1.96 22.24 -2.66
C ALA A 226 0.57 21.68 -3.09
N ARG A 227 -0.40 22.56 -3.32
CA ARG A 227 -1.75 22.16 -3.75
C ARG A 227 -1.76 21.56 -5.15
N LEU A 228 -1.00 22.13 -6.09
CA LEU A 228 -0.87 21.57 -7.43
C LEU A 228 -0.11 20.24 -7.42
N SER A 229 0.84 20.06 -6.48
CA SER A 229 1.58 18.82 -6.38
C SER A 229 0.68 17.62 -6.04
N ILE A 230 -0.29 17.76 -5.13
CA ILE A 230 -1.20 16.66 -4.80
C ILE A 230 -2.07 16.27 -5.98
N LEU A 231 -2.49 17.21 -6.84
CA LEU A 231 -3.29 16.90 -8.02
C LEU A 231 -2.54 16.04 -9.04
N SER A 232 -1.20 16.07 -9.05
CA SER A 232 -0.42 15.24 -9.95
C SER A 232 -0.64 13.74 -9.73
N ILE A 233 -1.03 13.34 -8.52
CA ILE A 233 -1.34 11.94 -8.17
C ILE A 233 -2.58 11.43 -8.92
N LEU A 234 -3.51 12.31 -9.32
CA LEU A 234 -4.67 11.92 -10.11
C LEU A 234 -4.28 11.20 -11.41
N LEU A 235 -3.14 11.56 -12.00
CA LEU A 235 -2.62 10.88 -13.19
C LEU A 235 -2.40 9.39 -12.91
N LEU A 236 -1.86 9.05 -11.75
CA LEU A 236 -1.61 7.67 -11.35
C LEU A 236 -2.92 6.89 -11.19
N PHE A 237 -3.94 7.49 -10.58
CA PHE A 237 -5.25 6.87 -10.45
C PHE A 237 -5.97 6.71 -11.79
N ILE A 238 -5.89 7.70 -12.67
CA ILE A 238 -6.48 7.63 -14.03
C ILE A 238 -5.82 6.49 -14.82
N LEU A 239 -4.49 6.41 -14.82
CA LEU A 239 -3.75 5.34 -15.50
C LEU A 239 -4.05 3.99 -14.88
N GLY A 240 -4.03 3.89 -13.54
CA GLY A 240 -4.36 2.67 -12.80
C GLY A 240 -5.77 2.17 -13.13
N GLY A 241 -6.77 3.03 -13.09
CA GLY A 241 -8.16 2.72 -13.43
C GLY A 241 -8.33 2.31 -14.90
N PHE A 242 -7.65 3.03 -15.82
CA PHE A 242 -7.66 2.70 -17.24
C PHE A 242 -7.12 1.30 -17.53
N PHE A 243 -5.94 0.95 -16.99
CA PHE A 243 -5.37 -0.38 -17.17
C PHE A 243 -6.18 -1.45 -16.43
N LEU A 244 -6.68 -1.18 -15.22
CA LEU A 244 -7.53 -2.11 -14.50
C LEU A 244 -8.82 -2.45 -15.28
N ASN A 245 -9.40 -1.47 -15.95
CA ASN A 245 -10.59 -1.70 -16.77
C ASN A 245 -10.33 -2.70 -17.91
N LYS A 246 -9.11 -2.72 -18.47
CA LYS A 246 -8.70 -3.65 -19.54
C LYS A 246 -8.41 -5.09 -19.05
N VAL A 247 -8.34 -5.33 -17.75
CA VAL A 247 -8.08 -6.66 -17.19
C VAL A 247 -9.29 -7.57 -17.39
N ASP A 248 -9.15 -8.63 -18.18
CA ASP A 248 -10.16 -9.68 -18.30
C ASP A 248 -9.93 -10.77 -17.26
N ILE A 249 -10.75 -10.72 -16.18
CA ILE A 249 -10.63 -11.69 -15.07
C ILE A 249 -11.03 -13.09 -15.49
N LYS A 250 -12.02 -13.25 -16.41
CA LYS A 250 -12.50 -14.57 -16.85
C LYS A 250 -11.40 -15.28 -17.60
N GLU A 251 -10.74 -14.58 -18.51
CA GLU A 251 -9.59 -15.10 -19.25
C GLU A 251 -8.41 -15.38 -18.32
N GLY A 252 -8.10 -14.48 -17.38
CA GLY A 252 -7.03 -14.68 -16.40
C GLY A 252 -7.22 -15.95 -15.57
N LYS A 253 -8.45 -16.21 -15.06
CA LYS A 253 -8.77 -17.43 -14.32
C LYS A 253 -8.66 -18.68 -15.20
N ARG A 254 -9.07 -18.59 -16.47
CA ARG A 254 -8.97 -19.69 -17.43
C ARG A 254 -7.52 -20.09 -17.68
N LEU A 255 -6.64 -19.09 -17.86
CA LEU A 255 -5.23 -19.32 -18.09
C LEU A 255 -4.53 -19.87 -16.84
N ALA A 256 -4.81 -19.32 -15.67
CA ALA A 256 -4.29 -19.81 -14.39
C ALA A 256 -4.64 -21.28 -14.13
N ALA A 257 -5.86 -21.70 -14.47
CA ALA A 257 -6.31 -23.10 -14.32
C ALA A 257 -5.61 -24.06 -15.30
N LYS A 258 -5.05 -23.56 -16.41
CA LYS A 258 -4.30 -24.35 -17.39
C LYS A 258 -2.79 -24.40 -17.12
N GLY A 259 -2.32 -23.70 -16.10
CA GLY A 259 -0.89 -23.56 -15.83
C GLY A 259 -0.11 -22.72 -16.87
N LEU A 260 -0.84 -21.88 -17.63
CA LEU A 260 -0.32 -21.04 -18.71
C LEU A 260 -0.30 -19.57 -18.30
#